data_59dfc844d7d9d29523bda18d4cc52672
#
_entry.id   59dfc844d7d9d29523bda18d4cc52672
#
_cell.length_a   1.000
_cell.length_b   1.000
_cell.length_c   1.000
_cell.angle_alpha   90.00
_cell.angle_beta   90.00
_cell.angle_gamma   90.00
#
_symmetry.space_group_name_H-M   'P 1'
#
loop_
_entity.id
_entity.type
_entity.pdbx_description
1 polymer ?
#
loop_
_entity_poly.entity_id
_entity_poly.type
_entity_poly.pdbx_seq_one_letter_code
_entity_poly.pdbx_strand_id
1 'polypeptide(L)'
;AIITNNQFEKNIKDVVPDGISLINLDLIDWEQLSWNDDELKSRLLLLIDTDPLCIINTSGSTGTPKGVVLNHRSFFDFTEWALEEFKFTGNDVIGSLSPLVFDIYSFELCLLMSKGCSMVLIPDNLSAFPVTILKLLQEKKVSFIFWVPTIMVNIANMDLLSQMSLPDLKLCWFAGEVFPTKQFNYWHHKLPNVEFANLYGPIEITLDCTYFK
;
A
#
# COMPACT_ATOMS: atom_id res chain seq x y z
N ALA A 1 -18.20 -4.37 -13.29
CA ALA A 1 -18.49 -5.31 -12.21
C ALA A 1 -18.09 -4.72 -10.86
N ILE A 2 -18.72 -5.18 -9.78
CA ILE A 2 -18.32 -4.92 -8.39
C ILE A 2 -17.80 -6.24 -7.82
N ILE A 3 -16.59 -6.23 -7.26
CA ILE A 3 -15.99 -7.38 -6.59
C ILE A 3 -16.26 -7.27 -5.09
N THR A 4 -16.73 -8.35 -4.48
CA THR A 4 -17.13 -8.40 -3.07
C THR A 4 -16.86 -9.78 -2.46
N ASN A 5 -17.23 -9.96 -1.21
CA ASN A 5 -17.24 -11.24 -0.50
C ASN A 5 -18.56 -11.42 0.28
N ASN A 6 -18.76 -12.58 0.91
CA ASN A 6 -19.97 -12.89 1.67
C ASN A 6 -20.28 -11.89 2.79
N GLN A 7 -19.25 -11.28 3.38
CA GLN A 7 -19.42 -10.32 4.45
C GLN A 7 -20.07 -9.02 3.96
N PHE A 8 -19.64 -8.52 2.80
CA PHE A 8 -20.05 -7.21 2.28
C PHE A 8 -21.19 -7.30 1.25
N GLU A 9 -21.42 -8.45 0.63
CA GLU A 9 -22.47 -8.62 -0.39
C GLU A 9 -23.83 -8.15 0.10
N LYS A 10 -24.19 -8.49 1.35
CA LYS A 10 -25.50 -8.12 1.93
C LYS A 10 -25.69 -6.60 2.02
N ASN A 11 -24.60 -5.85 2.18
CA ASN A 11 -24.65 -4.40 2.35
C ASN A 11 -24.75 -3.65 1.03
N ILE A 12 -24.29 -4.27 -0.08
CA ILE A 12 -24.21 -3.59 -1.38
C ILE A 12 -25.25 -4.08 -2.38
N LYS A 13 -25.82 -5.27 -2.19
CA LYS A 13 -26.73 -5.89 -3.14
C LYS A 13 -27.91 -5.00 -3.56
N ASP A 14 -28.47 -4.25 -2.61
CA ASP A 14 -29.63 -3.39 -2.85
C ASP A 14 -29.28 -2.00 -3.41
N VAL A 15 -27.98 -1.67 -3.46
CA VAL A 15 -27.48 -0.38 -3.97
C VAL A 15 -26.68 -0.51 -5.27
N VAL A 16 -26.49 -1.74 -5.75
CA VAL A 16 -25.81 -1.97 -7.04
C VAL A 16 -26.72 -1.50 -8.17
N PRO A 17 -26.25 -0.60 -9.05
CA PRO A 17 -27.05 -0.15 -10.20
C PRO A 17 -27.37 -1.29 -11.15
N ASP A 18 -28.54 -1.19 -11.82
CA ASP A 18 -28.92 -2.14 -12.87
C ASP A 18 -27.84 -2.26 -13.94
N GLY A 19 -27.57 -3.48 -14.39
CA GLY A 19 -26.56 -3.77 -15.40
C GLY A 19 -25.12 -3.89 -14.88
N ILE A 20 -24.89 -3.68 -13.58
CA ILE A 20 -23.59 -3.92 -12.96
C ILE A 20 -23.53 -5.35 -12.39
N SER A 21 -22.59 -6.14 -12.85
CA SER A 21 -22.36 -7.50 -12.34
C SER A 21 -21.74 -7.45 -10.94
N LEU A 22 -22.27 -8.27 -10.03
CA LEU A 22 -21.68 -8.49 -8.71
C LEU A 22 -20.88 -9.79 -8.74
N ILE A 23 -19.61 -9.75 -8.39
CA ILE A 23 -18.70 -10.90 -8.35
C ILE A 23 -18.31 -11.15 -6.89
N ASN A 24 -18.82 -12.21 -6.30
CA ASN A 24 -18.48 -12.63 -4.96
C ASN A 24 -17.29 -13.60 -4.98
N LEU A 25 -16.15 -13.17 -4.44
CA LEU A 25 -14.91 -13.94 -4.45
C LEU A 25 -15.00 -15.25 -3.66
N ASP A 26 -15.82 -15.29 -2.60
CA ASP A 26 -15.99 -16.50 -1.78
C ASP A 26 -16.79 -17.60 -2.49
N LEU A 27 -17.48 -17.26 -3.58
CA LEU A 27 -18.27 -18.20 -4.40
C LEU A 27 -17.52 -18.69 -5.65
N ILE A 28 -16.30 -18.18 -5.88
CA ILE A 28 -15.51 -18.58 -7.03
C ILE A 28 -14.81 -19.92 -6.75
N ASP A 29 -15.03 -20.88 -7.62
CA ASP A 29 -14.20 -22.08 -7.66
C ASP A 29 -12.89 -21.79 -8.42
N TRP A 30 -11.87 -21.42 -7.68
CA TRP A 30 -10.57 -21.02 -8.22
C TRP A 30 -9.84 -22.15 -8.96
N GLU A 31 -10.16 -23.43 -8.66
CA GLU A 31 -9.54 -24.59 -9.28
C GLU A 31 -10.15 -24.89 -10.68
N GLN A 32 -11.38 -24.45 -10.91
CA GLN A 32 -12.09 -24.63 -12.18
C GLN A 32 -12.03 -23.41 -13.10
N LEU A 33 -11.40 -22.31 -12.64
CA LEU A 33 -11.23 -21.13 -13.49
C LEU A 33 -10.34 -21.44 -14.69
N SER A 34 -10.88 -21.18 -15.86
CA SER A 34 -10.12 -21.17 -17.11
C SER A 34 -10.14 -19.78 -17.70
N TRP A 35 -9.04 -19.37 -18.28
CA TRP A 35 -8.95 -18.12 -19.04
C TRP A 35 -8.39 -18.37 -20.43
N ASN A 36 -8.74 -17.50 -21.34
CA ASN A 36 -8.22 -17.52 -22.70
C ASN A 36 -6.96 -16.65 -22.76
N ASP A 37 -5.79 -17.29 -22.83
CA ASP A 37 -4.50 -16.60 -22.88
C ASP A 37 -4.36 -15.66 -24.08
N ASP A 38 -4.93 -16.04 -25.24
CA ASP A 38 -4.84 -15.21 -26.45
C ASP A 38 -5.73 -13.99 -26.34
N GLU A 39 -6.91 -14.10 -25.74
CA GLU A 39 -7.77 -12.96 -25.45
C GLU A 39 -7.10 -12.03 -24.42
N LEU A 40 -6.52 -12.57 -23.36
CA LEU A 40 -5.80 -11.78 -22.36
C LEU A 40 -4.63 -11.02 -23.00
N LYS A 41 -3.80 -11.70 -23.78
CA LYS A 41 -2.68 -11.08 -24.51
C LYS A 41 -3.16 -9.99 -25.47
N SER A 42 -4.25 -10.23 -26.21
CA SER A 42 -4.79 -9.22 -27.13
C SER A 42 -5.28 -7.98 -26.41
N ARG A 43 -5.90 -8.14 -25.24
CA ARG A 43 -6.32 -6.99 -24.39
C ARG A 43 -5.13 -6.24 -23.82
N LEU A 44 -4.10 -6.94 -23.33
CA LEU A 44 -2.89 -6.35 -22.80
C LEU A 44 -2.13 -5.53 -23.85
N LEU A 45 -2.12 -5.98 -25.11
CA LEU A 45 -1.49 -5.26 -26.23
C LEU A 45 -2.20 -3.94 -26.59
N LEU A 46 -3.45 -3.76 -26.18
CA LEU A 46 -4.20 -2.53 -26.40
C LEU A 46 -4.00 -1.49 -25.29
N LEU A 47 -3.47 -1.90 -24.14
CA LEU A 47 -3.21 -1.00 -23.03
C LEU A 47 -2.02 -0.09 -23.36
N ILE A 48 -2.19 1.18 -23.04
CA ILE A 48 -1.12 2.18 -23.06
C ILE A 48 -0.88 2.71 -21.66
N ASP A 49 0.27 3.26 -21.42
CA ASP A 49 0.71 3.73 -20.10
C ASP A 49 -0.13 4.90 -19.54
N THR A 50 -0.85 5.60 -20.40
CA THR A 50 -1.80 6.67 -20.00
C THR A 50 -3.20 6.16 -19.70
N ASP A 51 -3.48 4.88 -19.90
CA ASP A 51 -4.76 4.30 -19.49
C ASP A 51 -4.94 4.35 -17.96
N PRO A 52 -6.19 4.50 -17.49
CA PRO A 52 -6.50 4.49 -16.08
C PRO A 52 -6.08 3.16 -15.41
N LEU A 53 -5.30 3.26 -14.33
CA LEU A 53 -5.01 2.12 -13.46
C LEU A 53 -6.05 1.98 -12.35
N CYS A 54 -6.35 3.09 -11.67
CA CYS A 54 -7.31 3.10 -10.57
C CYS A 54 -8.00 4.46 -10.41
N ILE A 55 -9.09 4.46 -9.67
CA ILE A 55 -9.80 5.67 -9.24
C ILE A 55 -9.81 5.66 -7.72
N ILE A 56 -9.22 6.69 -7.11
CA ILE A 56 -9.18 6.83 -5.66
C ILE A 56 -10.04 8.01 -5.24
N ASN A 57 -10.90 7.78 -4.26
CA ASN A 57 -11.82 8.80 -3.77
C ASN A 57 -11.16 9.66 -2.69
N THR A 58 -11.30 10.98 -2.82
CA THR A 58 -10.89 11.95 -1.82
C THR A 58 -12.10 12.58 -1.16
N SER A 59 -11.96 13.03 0.10
CA SER A 59 -12.96 13.86 0.74
C SER A 59 -12.98 15.23 0.06
N GLY A 60 -13.89 15.44 -0.88
CA GLY A 60 -14.03 16.72 -1.57
C GLY A 60 -14.30 17.88 -0.59
N SER A 61 -13.68 19.02 -0.81
CA SER A 61 -13.90 20.25 -0.02
C SER A 61 -15.37 20.72 0.00
N THR A 62 -16.18 20.22 -0.92
CA THR A 62 -17.62 20.50 -1.05
C THR A 62 -18.50 19.46 -0.34
N GLY A 63 -17.91 18.50 0.38
CA GLY A 63 -18.62 17.40 1.06
C GLY A 63 -18.99 16.21 0.16
N THR A 64 -18.84 16.34 -1.16
CA THR A 64 -19.04 15.22 -2.10
C THR A 64 -17.67 14.62 -2.43
N PRO A 65 -17.48 13.30 -2.24
CA PRO A 65 -16.25 12.65 -2.62
C PRO A 65 -15.94 12.84 -4.11
N LYS A 66 -14.67 13.09 -4.43
CA LYS A 66 -14.18 13.22 -5.81
C LYS A 66 -13.33 12.00 -6.14
N GLY A 67 -13.57 11.38 -7.28
CA GLY A 67 -12.73 10.31 -7.81
C GLY A 67 -11.55 10.90 -8.58
N VAL A 68 -10.34 10.65 -8.12
CA VAL A 68 -9.10 10.97 -8.83
C VAL A 68 -8.71 9.78 -9.67
N VAL A 69 -8.61 9.98 -10.99
CA VAL A 69 -8.19 8.93 -11.94
C VAL A 69 -6.68 8.95 -12.06
N LEU A 70 -6.04 7.86 -11.67
CA LEU A 70 -4.59 7.68 -11.77
C LEU A 70 -4.28 6.68 -12.87
N ASN A 71 -3.21 6.93 -13.63
CA ASN A 71 -2.82 6.11 -14.79
C ASN A 71 -1.57 5.27 -14.50
N HIS A 72 -1.28 4.32 -15.38
CA HIS A 72 -0.13 3.42 -15.24
C HIS A 72 1.21 4.19 -15.24
N ARG A 73 1.35 5.18 -16.14
CA ARG A 73 2.60 5.97 -16.28
C ARG A 73 3.01 6.62 -14.95
N SER A 74 2.06 7.24 -14.25
CA SER A 74 2.37 7.94 -12.99
C SER A 74 2.95 7.00 -11.94
N PHE A 75 2.43 5.77 -11.83
CA PHE A 75 2.97 4.78 -10.92
C PHE A 75 4.33 4.24 -11.37
N PHE A 76 4.54 4.09 -12.67
CA PHE A 76 5.84 3.67 -13.20
C PHE A 76 6.90 4.73 -12.95
N ASP A 77 6.62 6.00 -13.26
CA ASP A 77 7.53 7.12 -13.03
C ASP A 77 7.93 7.23 -11.55
N PHE A 78 6.95 7.13 -10.64
CA PHE A 78 7.23 7.14 -9.20
C PHE A 78 8.06 5.92 -8.78
N THR A 79 7.75 4.74 -9.32
CA THR A 79 8.48 3.51 -9.00
C THR A 79 9.92 3.58 -9.53
N GLU A 80 10.14 4.05 -10.75
CA GLU A 80 11.47 4.25 -11.32
C GLU A 80 12.30 5.21 -10.48
N TRP A 81 11.74 6.37 -10.12
CA TRP A 81 12.38 7.29 -9.18
C TRP A 81 12.75 6.59 -7.85
N ALA A 82 11.82 5.83 -7.27
CA ALA A 82 12.06 5.13 -6.03
C ALA A 82 13.21 4.11 -6.14
N LEU A 83 13.30 3.41 -7.29
CA LEU A 83 14.36 2.43 -7.56
C LEU A 83 15.71 3.07 -7.81
N GLU A 84 15.75 4.28 -8.35
CA GLU A 84 17.00 5.05 -8.56
C GLU A 84 17.51 5.65 -7.25
N GLU A 85 16.61 6.21 -6.44
CA GLU A 85 16.97 6.94 -5.22
C GLU A 85 17.23 6.01 -4.03
N PHE A 86 16.53 4.89 -3.96
CA PHE A 86 16.61 3.91 -2.89
C PHE A 86 17.01 2.53 -3.42
N LYS A 87 17.89 1.84 -2.71
CA LYS A 87 18.48 0.58 -3.17
C LYS A 87 17.58 -0.63 -2.90
N PHE A 88 16.45 -0.71 -3.59
CA PHE A 88 15.58 -1.89 -3.52
C PHE A 88 16.14 -3.07 -4.29
N THR A 89 15.96 -4.27 -3.76
CA THR A 89 16.44 -5.55 -4.33
C THR A 89 15.35 -6.61 -4.27
N GLY A 90 15.52 -7.72 -4.99
CA GLY A 90 14.64 -8.87 -4.91
C GLY A 90 14.62 -9.58 -3.55
N ASN A 91 15.57 -9.27 -2.65
CA ASN A 91 15.60 -9.83 -1.30
C ASN A 91 14.84 -8.99 -0.28
N ASP A 92 14.29 -7.86 -0.68
CA ASP A 92 13.52 -7.02 0.23
C ASP A 92 12.15 -7.62 0.52
N VAL A 93 11.66 -7.35 1.72
CA VAL A 93 10.35 -7.79 2.19
C VAL A 93 9.55 -6.54 2.58
N ILE A 94 8.48 -6.28 1.83
CA ILE A 94 7.59 -5.16 2.05
C ILE A 94 6.61 -5.51 3.18
N GLY A 95 6.48 -4.67 4.20
CA GLY A 95 5.44 -4.76 5.22
C GLY A 95 4.25 -3.88 4.86
N SER A 96 3.33 -4.40 4.05
CA SER A 96 2.17 -3.66 3.54
C SER A 96 1.06 -3.58 4.57
N LEU A 97 0.77 -2.37 5.02
CA LEU A 97 -0.33 -2.04 5.93
C LEU A 97 -1.34 -1.09 5.25
N SER A 98 -1.02 -0.62 4.06
CA SER A 98 -1.88 0.30 3.32
C SER A 98 -3.12 -0.42 2.79
N PRO A 99 -4.34 0.10 3.01
CA PRO A 99 -5.53 -0.43 2.37
C PRO A 99 -5.44 -0.38 0.84
N LEU A 100 -6.08 -1.36 0.18
CA LEU A 100 -6.16 -1.47 -1.30
C LEU A 100 -6.69 -0.21 -2.01
N VAL A 101 -7.43 0.62 -1.28
CA VAL A 101 -8.07 1.83 -1.81
C VAL A 101 -7.15 3.05 -1.84
N PHE A 102 -5.90 2.91 -1.39
CA PHE A 102 -4.89 3.97 -1.42
C PHE A 102 -3.78 3.67 -2.41
N ASP A 103 -3.15 4.72 -2.91
CA ASP A 103 -2.07 4.66 -3.90
C ASP A 103 -0.78 4.03 -3.38
N ILE A 104 -0.49 4.13 -2.08
CA ILE A 104 0.64 3.44 -1.44
C ILE A 104 0.61 1.94 -1.76
N TYR A 105 -0.54 1.28 -1.65
CA TYR A 105 -0.65 -0.14 -1.99
C TYR A 105 -0.33 -0.42 -3.47
N SER A 106 -0.79 0.44 -4.36
CA SER A 106 -0.49 0.33 -5.79
C SER A 106 1.01 0.46 -6.08
N PHE A 107 1.69 1.38 -5.39
CA PHE A 107 3.15 1.49 -5.46
C PHE A 107 3.85 0.23 -4.91
N GLU A 108 3.42 -0.29 -3.77
CA GLU A 108 3.98 -1.52 -3.20
C GLU A 108 3.86 -2.71 -4.17
N LEU A 109 2.74 -2.81 -4.91
CA LEU A 109 2.57 -3.79 -5.99
C LEU A 109 3.53 -3.54 -7.16
N CYS A 110 3.70 -2.29 -7.60
CA CYS A 110 4.65 -1.95 -8.65
C CYS A 110 6.08 -2.30 -8.24
N LEU A 111 6.47 -2.03 -6.99
CA LEU A 111 7.77 -2.38 -6.43
C LEU A 111 7.97 -3.91 -6.38
N LEU A 112 6.96 -4.65 -5.90
CA LEU A 112 6.94 -6.11 -5.89
C LEU A 112 7.20 -6.68 -7.29
N MET A 113 6.45 -6.20 -8.29
CA MET A 113 6.55 -6.68 -9.66
C MET A 113 7.88 -6.28 -10.32
N SER A 114 8.38 -5.07 -10.05
CA SER A 114 9.62 -4.56 -10.66
C SER A 114 10.88 -5.26 -10.14
N LYS A 115 10.90 -5.67 -8.88
CA LYS A 115 12.10 -6.27 -8.25
C LYS A 115 11.96 -7.75 -7.95
N GLY A 116 10.76 -8.33 -8.02
CA GLY A 116 10.53 -9.70 -7.59
C GLY A 116 10.76 -9.90 -6.08
N CYS A 117 10.58 -8.84 -5.29
CA CYS A 117 10.68 -8.90 -3.83
C CYS A 117 9.46 -9.61 -3.22
N SER A 118 9.44 -9.75 -1.90
CA SER A 118 8.30 -10.35 -1.18
C SER A 118 7.44 -9.26 -0.54
N MET A 119 6.14 -9.55 -0.36
CA MET A 119 5.23 -8.67 0.36
C MET A 119 4.49 -9.42 1.46
N VAL A 120 4.47 -8.87 2.64
CA VAL A 120 3.68 -9.33 3.79
C VAL A 120 2.46 -8.43 3.91
N LEU A 121 1.29 -8.95 3.57
CA LEU A 121 0.03 -8.25 3.78
C LEU A 121 -0.31 -8.28 5.27
N ILE A 122 -0.33 -7.12 5.90
CA ILE A 122 -0.68 -6.96 7.31
C ILE A 122 -2.18 -6.71 7.38
N PRO A 123 -2.98 -7.58 8.02
CA PRO A 123 -4.43 -7.40 8.12
C PRO A 123 -4.80 -6.08 8.82
N ASP A 124 -5.79 -5.36 8.28
CA ASP A 124 -6.23 -4.06 8.79
C ASP A 124 -6.63 -4.08 10.26
N ASN A 125 -7.23 -5.18 10.72
CA ASN A 125 -7.62 -5.34 12.13
C ASN A 125 -6.41 -5.39 13.09
N LEU A 126 -5.20 -5.60 12.59
CA LEU A 126 -3.99 -5.54 13.40
C LEU A 126 -3.51 -4.10 13.65
N SER A 127 -4.00 -3.10 12.93
CA SER A 127 -3.62 -1.69 13.13
C SER A 127 -3.85 -1.21 14.58
N ALA A 128 -4.85 -1.79 15.27
CA ALA A 128 -5.12 -1.55 16.69
C ALA A 128 -4.17 -2.32 17.64
N PHE A 129 -3.32 -3.22 17.13
CA PHE A 129 -2.46 -4.09 17.93
C PHE A 129 -0.97 -3.95 17.54
N PRO A 130 -0.31 -2.83 17.89
CA PRO A 130 1.05 -2.52 17.45
C PRO A 130 2.09 -3.59 17.82
N VAL A 131 1.91 -4.25 18.99
CA VAL A 131 2.79 -5.36 19.41
C VAL A 131 2.74 -6.53 18.44
N THR A 132 1.54 -6.86 17.95
CA THR A 132 1.35 -7.96 16.99
C THR A 132 1.95 -7.58 15.62
N ILE A 133 1.80 -6.33 15.21
CA ILE A 133 2.44 -5.83 13.97
C ILE A 133 3.96 -5.98 14.08
N LEU A 134 4.59 -5.49 15.16
CA LEU A 134 6.05 -5.56 15.32
C LEU A 134 6.56 -7.01 15.35
N LYS A 135 5.82 -7.93 15.99
CA LYS A 135 6.14 -9.37 15.95
C LYS A 135 6.10 -9.90 14.52
N LEU A 136 5.07 -9.56 13.76
CA LEU A 136 4.93 -9.99 12.38
C LEU A 136 6.07 -9.43 11.51
N LEU A 137 6.45 -8.16 11.67
CA LEU A 137 7.59 -7.58 10.96
C LEU A 137 8.88 -8.34 11.27
N GLN A 138 9.12 -8.68 12.53
CA GLN A 138 10.30 -9.43 12.97
C GLN A 138 10.30 -10.86 12.42
N GLU A 139 9.19 -11.60 12.58
CA GLU A 139 9.05 -12.99 12.11
C GLU A 139 9.21 -13.12 10.60
N LYS A 140 8.67 -12.16 9.86
CA LYS A 140 8.71 -12.14 8.39
C LYS A 140 9.93 -11.43 7.83
N LYS A 141 10.83 -10.92 8.68
CA LYS A 141 12.05 -10.21 8.31
C LYS A 141 11.78 -9.05 7.35
N VAL A 142 10.75 -8.26 7.69
CA VAL A 142 10.38 -7.10 6.87
C VAL A 142 11.53 -6.11 6.83
N SER A 143 11.90 -5.68 5.61
CA SER A 143 13.01 -4.75 5.37
C SER A 143 12.57 -3.35 4.97
N PHE A 144 11.34 -3.21 4.50
CA PHE A 144 10.75 -1.94 4.06
C PHE A 144 9.32 -1.78 4.54
N ILE A 145 8.99 -0.59 5.02
CA ILE A 145 7.62 -0.17 5.34
C ILE A 145 7.35 1.21 4.77
N PHE A 146 6.12 1.42 4.28
CA PHE A 146 5.62 2.74 3.88
C PHE A 146 4.27 2.97 4.57
N TRP A 147 4.29 3.68 5.68
CA TRP A 147 3.15 3.81 6.57
C TRP A 147 2.77 5.25 6.86
N VAL A 148 1.54 5.46 7.29
CA VAL A 148 1.13 6.75 7.86
C VAL A 148 1.70 6.92 9.28
N PRO A 149 2.10 8.14 9.68
CA PRO A 149 2.66 8.43 10.99
C PRO A 149 1.84 7.95 12.18
N THR A 150 0.52 7.93 12.11
CA THR A 150 -0.35 7.51 13.23
C THR A 150 0.05 6.15 13.82
N ILE A 151 0.35 5.15 12.99
CA ILE A 151 0.76 3.81 13.46
C ILE A 151 2.11 3.89 14.18
N MET A 152 3.05 4.64 13.61
CA MET A 152 4.39 4.83 14.17
C MET A 152 4.35 5.60 15.50
N VAL A 153 3.47 6.59 15.62
CA VAL A 153 3.23 7.36 16.85
C VAL A 153 2.73 6.45 17.97
N ASN A 154 1.79 5.55 17.66
CA ASN A 154 1.28 4.60 18.65
C ASN A 154 2.38 3.67 19.17
N ILE A 155 3.22 3.14 18.29
CA ILE A 155 4.39 2.31 18.65
C ILE A 155 5.35 3.08 19.56
N ALA A 156 5.66 4.34 19.22
CA ALA A 156 6.54 5.19 20.00
C ALA A 156 5.96 5.53 21.39
N ASN A 157 4.66 5.87 21.46
CA ASN A 157 4.00 6.23 22.72
C ASN A 157 3.92 5.04 23.70
N MET A 158 3.89 3.82 23.18
CA MET A 158 3.91 2.59 23.97
C MET A 158 5.32 2.09 24.28
N ASP A 159 6.37 2.78 23.85
CA ASP A 159 7.80 2.42 24.01
C ASP A 159 8.12 0.98 23.58
N LEU A 160 7.49 0.52 22.48
CA LEU A 160 7.59 -0.88 22.08
C LEU A 160 8.96 -1.26 21.51
N LEU A 161 9.66 -0.32 20.83
CA LEU A 161 11.00 -0.58 20.31
C LEU A 161 12.09 -0.65 21.39
N SER A 162 11.76 -0.39 22.66
CA SER A 162 12.64 -0.74 23.81
C SER A 162 12.58 -2.22 24.16
N GLN A 163 11.51 -2.90 23.79
CA GLN A 163 11.25 -4.29 24.13
C GLN A 163 11.38 -5.23 22.92
N MET A 164 11.32 -4.69 21.71
CA MET A 164 11.31 -5.44 20.46
C MET A 164 12.30 -4.84 19.48
N SER A 165 13.03 -5.69 18.76
CA SER A 165 13.97 -5.26 17.73
C SER A 165 13.45 -5.56 16.34
N LEU A 166 13.84 -4.73 15.36
CA LEU A 166 13.54 -4.94 13.93
C LEU A 166 14.86 -5.01 13.17
N PRO A 167 15.65 -6.10 13.33
CA PRO A 167 17.02 -6.16 12.79
C PRO A 167 17.07 -6.18 11.27
N ASP A 168 16.01 -6.60 10.61
CA ASP A 168 15.94 -6.69 9.15
C ASP A 168 15.39 -5.42 8.51
N LEU A 169 14.77 -4.51 9.27
CA LEU A 169 14.23 -3.25 8.75
C LEU A 169 15.38 -2.32 8.33
N LYS A 170 15.37 -1.90 7.07
CA LYS A 170 16.41 -1.07 6.46
C LYS A 170 15.88 0.31 6.06
N LEU A 171 14.62 0.36 5.63
CA LEU A 171 14.02 1.57 5.07
C LEU A 171 12.60 1.76 5.62
N CYS A 172 12.33 2.96 6.06
CA CYS A 172 11.04 3.36 6.60
C CYS A 172 10.57 4.65 5.94
N TRP A 173 9.56 4.56 5.09
CA TRP A 173 8.89 5.72 4.50
C TRP A 173 7.63 6.06 5.29
N PHE A 174 7.33 7.33 5.35
CA PHE A 174 6.09 7.82 5.95
C PHE A 174 5.59 9.06 5.24
N ALA A 175 4.26 9.13 5.06
CA ALA A 175 3.58 10.22 4.37
C ALA A 175 2.13 10.37 4.84
N GLY A 176 1.43 11.37 4.32
CA GLY A 176 -0.01 11.60 4.49
C GLY A 176 -0.39 12.33 5.76
N GLU A 177 0.45 12.35 6.79
CA GLU A 177 0.18 13.00 8.07
C GLU A 177 1.44 13.67 8.61
N VAL A 178 1.26 14.58 9.57
CA VAL A 178 2.40 15.15 10.31
C VAL A 178 2.95 14.12 11.29
N PHE A 179 4.23 13.77 11.15
CA PHE A 179 4.92 12.95 12.15
C PHE A 179 5.51 13.84 13.23
N PRO A 180 4.99 13.83 14.48
CA PRO A 180 5.51 14.69 15.54
C PRO A 180 6.97 14.38 15.83
N THR A 181 7.81 15.41 15.90
CA THR A 181 9.27 15.28 16.03
C THR A 181 9.71 14.41 17.22
N LYS A 182 8.97 14.46 18.33
CA LYS A 182 9.27 13.63 19.51
C LYS A 182 9.19 12.13 19.19
N GLN A 183 8.12 11.70 18.51
CA GLN A 183 7.91 10.31 18.16
C GLN A 183 8.81 9.86 17.00
N PHE A 184 9.08 10.75 16.04
CA PHE A 184 10.08 10.49 15.00
C PHE A 184 11.48 10.28 15.62
N ASN A 185 11.92 11.16 16.52
CA ASN A 185 13.20 11.02 17.21
C ASN A 185 13.29 9.69 17.99
N TYR A 186 12.18 9.22 18.57
CA TYR A 186 12.14 7.92 19.21
C TYR A 186 12.50 6.80 18.24
N TRP A 187 11.85 6.74 17.08
CA TRP A 187 12.13 5.74 16.04
C TRP A 187 13.58 5.83 15.57
N HIS A 188 14.04 7.02 15.23
CA HIS A 188 15.39 7.24 14.75
C HIS A 188 16.47 6.81 15.78
N HIS A 189 16.26 7.09 17.07
CA HIS A 189 17.20 6.65 18.12
C HIS A 189 17.15 5.13 18.36
N LYS A 190 15.98 4.51 18.26
CA LYS A 190 15.84 3.05 18.46
C LYS A 190 16.34 2.23 17.28
N LEU A 191 16.31 2.80 16.11
CA LEU A 191 16.67 2.13 14.85
C LEU A 191 17.72 2.95 14.08
N PRO A 192 18.94 3.12 14.61
CA PRO A 192 19.94 4.02 14.04
C PRO A 192 20.49 3.58 12.67
N ASN A 193 20.25 2.34 12.27
CA ASN A 193 20.68 1.79 10.97
C ASN A 193 19.55 1.79 9.92
N VAL A 194 18.36 2.27 10.27
CA VAL A 194 17.23 2.40 9.35
C VAL A 194 17.30 3.76 8.66
N GLU A 195 17.21 3.76 7.35
CA GLU A 195 17.02 4.99 6.58
C GLU A 195 15.55 5.42 6.68
N PHE A 196 15.31 6.68 7.02
CA PHE A 196 13.98 7.25 7.12
C PHE A 196 13.77 8.25 5.99
N ALA A 197 12.61 8.20 5.34
CA ALA A 197 12.21 9.21 4.37
C ALA A 197 10.80 9.72 4.66
N ASN A 198 10.69 11.03 4.81
CA ASN A 198 9.42 11.74 4.89
C ASN A 198 9.00 12.14 3.49
N LEU A 199 7.87 11.63 3.02
CA LEU A 199 7.34 11.95 1.70
C LEU A 199 6.08 12.81 1.84
N TYR A 200 5.81 13.61 0.82
CA TYR A 200 4.62 14.44 0.75
C TYR A 200 4.12 14.57 -0.68
N GLY A 201 2.82 14.35 -0.86
CA GLY A 201 2.10 14.61 -2.09
C GLY A 201 0.59 14.48 -1.92
N PRO A 202 -0.20 15.27 -2.66
CA PRO A 202 -1.63 15.03 -2.80
C PRO A 202 -1.85 13.90 -3.81
N ILE A 203 -2.95 13.16 -3.65
CA ILE A 203 -3.25 11.99 -4.47
C ILE A 203 -3.35 12.32 -5.98
N GLU A 204 -3.70 13.58 -6.31
CA GLU A 204 -3.84 14.08 -7.67
C GLU A 204 -2.53 14.03 -8.48
N ILE A 205 -1.38 13.92 -7.81
CA ILE A 205 -0.07 13.78 -8.46
C ILE A 205 0.49 12.36 -8.40
N THR A 206 -0.28 11.42 -7.89
CA THR A 206 0.10 10.02 -7.65
C THR A 206 1.20 9.88 -6.59
N LEU A 207 0.85 9.39 -5.41
CA LEU A 207 1.75 9.25 -4.27
C LEU A 207 2.33 10.61 -3.80
N ASP A 208 3.62 10.80 -3.98
CA ASP A 208 4.34 11.91 -3.39
C ASP A 208 5.21 12.64 -4.42
N CYS A 209 5.40 13.96 -4.27
CA CYS A 209 6.19 14.79 -5.18
C CYS A 209 7.41 15.42 -4.51
N THR A 210 7.52 15.31 -3.20
CA THR A 210 8.68 15.77 -2.44
C THR A 210 9.05 14.76 -1.38
N TYR A 211 10.32 14.71 -1.02
CA TYR A 211 10.81 13.85 0.06
C TYR A 211 11.98 14.50 0.77
N PHE A 212 12.22 14.03 2.01
CA PHE A 212 13.38 14.38 2.82
C PHE A 212 13.87 13.13 3.56
N LYS A 213 15.21 12.85 3.46
CA LYS A 213 15.89 11.76 4.18
C LYS A 213 16.45 12.24 5.50
#